data_bd8968fd15bc96bd57206404b01184f6
#
_entry.id   bd8968fd15bc96bd57206404b01184f6
#
_cell.length_a   1.000
_cell.length_b   1.000
_cell.length_c   1.000
_cell.angle_alpha   90.00
_cell.angle_beta   90.00
_cell.angle_gamma   90.00
#
_symmetry.space_group_name_H-M   'P 1'
#
loop_
_entity.id
_entity.type
_entity.pdbx_description
1 polymer ?
#
loop_
_entity_poly.entity_id
_entity_poly.type
_entity_poly.pdbx_seq_one_letter_code
_entity_poly.pdbx_strand_id
1 'polypeptide(L)'
;DNGKKIDEFHYRSKMTAFNMEEGPYYFMVSTPSIHYTMGGVTINTNAEVLDEAGNVIPGLYAAGEVTGGIHGTNRLGSDAIADCVVYGRIAGQSAASAE
;
A
#
# COMPACT_ATOMS: atom_id res chain seq x y z
N ASP A 1 -8.47 19.88 26.58
CA ASP A 1 -9.17 20.15 25.32
C ASP A 1 -10.18 19.09 24.97
N ASN A 2 -11.18 19.00 25.77
CA ASN A 2 -12.41 18.21 25.65
C ASN A 2 -12.79 17.75 24.24
N GLY A 3 -12.03 16.82 23.65
CA GLY A 3 -12.39 16.21 22.42
C GLY A 3 -12.23 17.07 21.16
N LYS A 4 -11.57 18.20 21.26
CA LYS A 4 -11.18 18.93 20.06
C LYS A 4 -10.18 18.12 19.30
N LYS A 5 -10.61 17.68 18.16
CA LYS A 5 -9.75 17.07 17.17
C LYS A 5 -8.80 18.14 16.72
N ILE A 6 -7.56 17.97 17.04
CA ILE A 6 -6.53 18.86 16.54
C ILE A 6 -6.36 18.55 15.11
N ASP A 7 -6.65 19.51 14.30
CA ASP A 7 -6.54 19.23 12.95
C ASP A 7 -6.15 20.41 12.09
N GLU A 8 -5.00 20.91 12.34
CA GLU A 8 -4.33 21.78 11.40
C GLU A 8 -3.82 21.00 10.19
N PHE A 9 -3.57 19.69 10.36
CA PHE A 9 -3.12 18.78 9.32
C PHE A 9 -4.09 17.63 9.05
N HIS A 10 -5.27 17.74 9.58
CA HIS A 10 -6.41 16.92 9.32
C HIS A 10 -6.31 15.45 9.46
N TYR A 11 -5.66 15.14 10.50
CA TYR A 11 -5.59 13.80 10.79
C TYR A 11 -6.81 13.28 11.44
N ARG A 12 -7.49 12.38 10.95
CA ARG A 12 -8.44 11.51 11.60
C ARG A 12 -9.57 12.23 12.30
N SER A 13 -10.48 12.71 11.54
CA SER A 13 -11.75 13.25 12.02
C SER A 13 -12.53 12.34 13.00
N LYS A 14 -12.06 11.11 13.21
CA LYS A 14 -12.66 10.14 14.14
C LYS A 14 -11.82 9.84 15.38
N MET A 15 -10.80 10.62 15.67
CA MET A 15 -10.10 10.46 16.95
C MET A 15 -11.01 10.80 18.10
N THR A 16 -11.14 9.85 19.02
CA THR A 16 -11.79 10.08 20.31
C THR A 16 -10.83 10.83 21.20
N ALA A 17 -11.31 11.82 21.94
CA ALA A 17 -10.52 12.46 22.98
C ALA A 17 -10.23 11.45 24.08
N PHE A 18 -8.99 11.47 24.55
CA PHE A 18 -8.62 10.71 25.73
C PHE A 18 -8.74 11.58 26.96
N ASN A 19 -9.32 11.05 28.02
CA ASN A 19 -9.15 11.62 29.33
C ASN A 19 -7.77 11.21 29.86
N MET A 20 -6.90 12.16 30.03
CA MET A 20 -5.54 11.93 30.54
C MET A 20 -5.43 12.19 32.06
N GLU A 21 -6.53 12.33 32.77
CA GLU A 21 -6.55 12.56 34.20
C GLU A 21 -6.55 11.27 35.01
N GLU A 22 -6.89 10.16 34.37
CA GLU A 22 -6.97 8.84 35.00
C GLU A 22 -6.04 7.83 34.36
N GLY A 23 -5.19 7.17 35.17
CA GLY A 23 -4.31 6.08 34.74
C GLY A 23 -4.90 4.71 35.03
N PRO A 24 -4.15 3.66 34.71
CA PRO A 24 -2.72 3.63 34.36
C PRO A 24 -2.44 4.02 32.92
N TYR A 25 -1.24 4.57 32.68
CA TYR A 25 -0.73 4.90 31.33
C TYR A 25 0.33 3.92 30.89
N TYR A 26 0.32 3.63 29.61
CA TYR A 26 1.30 2.76 28.96
C TYR A 26 2.11 3.56 27.96
N PHE A 27 3.42 3.51 28.06
CA PHE A 27 4.32 4.20 27.15
C PHE A 27 5.04 3.17 26.29
N MET A 28 5.07 3.43 25.00
CA MET A 28 5.78 2.60 24.04
C MET A 28 6.69 3.49 23.21
N VAL A 29 7.95 3.12 23.11
CA VAL A 29 8.88 3.79 22.20
C VAL A 29 8.55 3.35 20.79
N SER A 30 8.32 4.33 19.92
CA SER A 30 8.00 4.09 18.53
C SER A 30 8.88 4.97 17.65
N THR A 31 9.41 4.39 16.59
CA THR A 31 10.19 5.09 15.59
C THR A 31 9.53 4.99 14.23
N PRO A 32 9.66 6.01 13.38
CA PRO A 32 9.20 5.91 12.00
C PRO A 32 9.90 4.78 11.26
N SER A 33 9.15 4.04 10.46
CA SER A 33 9.70 3.05 9.55
C SER A 33 8.91 3.04 8.25
N ILE A 34 9.56 2.62 7.17
CA ILE A 34 8.89 2.43 5.89
C ILE A 34 8.09 1.13 5.98
N HIS A 35 6.78 1.27 5.85
CA HIS A 35 5.86 0.13 5.95
C HIS A 35 5.59 -0.52 4.59
N TYR A 36 5.60 0.28 3.54
CA TYR A 36 5.28 -0.16 2.19
C TYR A 36 5.96 0.74 1.15
N THR A 37 6.54 0.14 0.13
CA THR A 37 7.06 0.89 -1.01
C THR A 37 5.93 1.19 -1.98
N MET A 38 5.77 2.48 -2.33
CA MET A 38 4.71 2.90 -3.26
C MET A 38 5.15 2.81 -4.71
N GLY A 39 6.45 2.86 -4.95
CA GLY A 39 7.07 2.68 -6.26
C GLY A 39 7.47 1.23 -6.52
N GLY A 40 7.77 0.92 -7.78
CA GLY A 40 8.18 -0.41 -8.21
C GLY A 40 8.16 -0.52 -9.72
N VAL A 41 8.23 -1.73 -10.23
CA VAL A 41 8.15 -1.98 -11.67
C VAL A 41 6.76 -1.66 -12.21
N THR A 42 6.70 -1.09 -13.39
CA THR A 42 5.43 -0.78 -14.05
C THR A 42 4.88 -2.06 -14.69
N ILE A 43 3.59 -2.31 -14.48
CA ILE A 43 2.89 -3.44 -15.09
C ILE A 43 1.66 -2.98 -15.87
N ASN A 44 1.22 -3.78 -16.82
CA ASN A 44 -0.08 -3.61 -17.47
C ASN A 44 -1.17 -4.45 -16.77
N THR A 45 -2.37 -4.44 -17.32
CA THR A 45 -3.54 -5.17 -16.77
C THR A 45 -3.41 -6.69 -16.79
N ASN A 46 -2.44 -7.22 -17.53
CA ASN A 46 -2.10 -8.64 -17.58
C ASN A 46 -0.94 -8.99 -16.63
N ALA A 47 -0.53 -8.04 -15.79
CA ALA A 47 0.62 -8.15 -14.89
C ALA A 47 1.98 -8.37 -15.60
N GLU A 48 2.06 -8.03 -16.89
CA GLU A 48 3.31 -8.04 -17.65
C GLU A 48 4.11 -6.79 -17.32
N VAL A 49 5.41 -6.95 -17.06
CA VAL A 49 6.31 -5.84 -16.76
C VAL A 49 6.60 -5.03 -18.01
N LEU A 50 6.58 -3.72 -17.87
CA LEU A 50 6.88 -2.77 -18.94
C LEU A 50 8.29 -2.19 -18.75
N ASP A 51 8.97 -1.96 -19.88
CA ASP A 51 10.23 -1.22 -19.92
C ASP A 51 9.97 0.31 -19.74
N GLU A 52 11.04 1.10 -19.71
CA GLU A 52 10.96 2.57 -19.60
C GLU A 52 10.25 3.25 -20.78
N ALA A 53 10.18 2.59 -21.94
CA ALA A 53 9.48 3.08 -23.12
C ALA A 53 8.01 2.66 -23.14
N GLY A 54 7.57 1.86 -22.15
CA GLY A 54 6.20 1.35 -22.04
C GLY A 54 5.94 0.08 -22.84
N ASN A 55 6.96 -0.60 -23.32
CA ASN A 55 6.79 -1.87 -24.04
C ASN A 55 6.83 -3.03 -23.04
N VAL A 56 6.09 -4.09 -23.35
CA VAL A 56 6.11 -5.33 -22.57
C VAL A 56 7.49 -5.99 -22.67
N ILE A 57 8.03 -6.39 -21.52
CA ILE A 57 9.20 -7.26 -21.45
C ILE A 57 8.70 -8.70 -21.53
N PRO A 58 8.96 -9.41 -22.63
CA PRO A 58 8.40 -10.74 -22.82
C PRO A 58 8.84 -11.74 -21.76
N GLY A 59 7.88 -12.48 -21.21
CA GLY A 59 8.12 -13.50 -20.20
C GLY A 59 8.37 -12.99 -18.78
N LEU A 60 8.25 -11.67 -18.56
CA LEU A 60 8.42 -11.07 -17.22
C LEU A 60 7.09 -10.60 -16.68
N TYR A 61 6.72 -11.11 -15.52
CA TYR A 61 5.48 -10.77 -14.80
C TYR A 61 5.80 -10.32 -13.39
N ALA A 62 4.99 -9.43 -12.84
CA ALA A 62 5.14 -8.98 -11.47
C ALA A 62 3.78 -8.69 -10.82
N ALA A 63 3.72 -8.88 -9.50
CA ALA A 63 2.52 -8.60 -8.69
C ALA A 63 2.90 -8.25 -7.25
N GLY A 64 2.02 -7.52 -6.57
CA GLY A 64 2.19 -7.12 -5.17
C GLY A 64 3.13 -5.94 -4.99
N GLU A 65 3.74 -5.82 -3.82
CA GLU A 65 4.52 -4.64 -3.42
C GLU A 65 5.66 -4.26 -4.37
N VAL A 66 6.19 -5.21 -5.12
CA VAL A 66 7.24 -4.96 -6.12
C VAL A 66 6.75 -4.12 -7.30
N THR A 67 5.43 -4.02 -7.48
CA THR A 67 4.83 -3.23 -8.56
C THR A 67 4.52 -1.80 -8.11
N GLY A 68 4.73 -0.83 -8.99
CA GLY A 68 4.42 0.57 -8.77
C GLY A 68 3.10 1.01 -9.42
N GLY A 69 2.52 2.08 -8.88
CA GLY A 69 1.36 2.74 -9.49
C GLY A 69 -0.02 2.23 -9.07
N ILE A 70 -0.13 1.06 -8.47
CA ILE A 70 -1.41 0.45 -8.08
C ILE A 70 -2.11 1.30 -6.99
N HIS A 71 -1.37 1.74 -6.00
CA HIS A 71 -1.90 2.43 -4.82
C HIS A 71 -1.72 3.94 -4.84
N GLY A 72 -1.26 4.50 -5.95
CA GLY A 72 -0.97 5.93 -6.05
C GLY A 72 0.15 6.35 -5.10
N THR A 73 -0.05 7.44 -4.36
CA THR A 73 0.97 8.00 -3.47
C THR A 73 0.89 7.48 -2.04
N ASN A 74 -0.20 6.84 -1.67
CA ASN A 74 -0.39 6.32 -0.30
C ASN A 74 -1.42 5.20 -0.28
N ARG A 75 -0.97 4.01 0.15
CA ARG A 75 -1.82 2.82 0.21
C ARG A 75 -2.74 2.84 1.43
N LEU A 76 -4.01 2.53 1.22
CA LEU A 76 -4.94 2.26 2.31
C LEU A 76 -4.56 0.97 3.06
N GLY A 77 -4.81 0.96 4.36
CA GLY A 77 -4.57 -0.22 5.18
C GLY A 77 -5.30 -1.45 4.64
N SER A 78 -4.63 -2.58 4.60
CA SER A 78 -5.09 -3.89 4.10
C SER A 78 -5.19 -4.04 2.58
N ASP A 79 -5.19 -2.98 1.78
CA ASP A 79 -5.32 -3.08 0.32
C ASP A 79 -4.16 -3.83 -0.36
N ALA A 80 -3.02 -3.95 0.29
CA ALA A 80 -1.93 -4.79 -0.21
C ALA A 80 -2.32 -6.27 -0.38
N ILE A 81 -3.22 -6.77 0.47
CA ILE A 81 -3.69 -8.16 0.37
C ILE A 81 -4.53 -8.33 -0.88
N ALA A 82 -5.44 -7.39 -1.14
CA ALA A 82 -6.27 -7.41 -2.34
C ALA A 82 -5.41 -7.33 -3.61
N ASP A 83 -4.43 -6.44 -3.64
CA ASP A 83 -3.46 -6.31 -4.72
C ASP A 83 -2.72 -7.64 -4.96
N CYS A 84 -2.11 -8.22 -3.94
CA CYS A 84 -1.39 -9.49 -4.04
C CYS A 84 -2.26 -10.62 -4.56
N VAL A 85 -3.52 -10.72 -4.12
CA VAL A 85 -4.44 -11.78 -4.54
C VAL A 85 -4.88 -11.59 -6.00
N VAL A 86 -5.27 -10.37 -6.37
CA VAL A 86 -5.79 -10.08 -7.71
C VAL A 86 -4.67 -10.18 -8.74
N TYR A 87 -3.61 -9.38 -8.58
CA TYR A 87 -2.52 -9.36 -9.55
C TYR A 87 -1.65 -10.60 -9.51
N GLY A 88 -1.48 -11.24 -8.36
CA GLY A 88 -0.81 -12.53 -8.27
C GLY A 88 -1.53 -13.63 -9.07
N ARG A 89 -2.87 -13.64 -9.03
CA ARG A 89 -3.67 -14.54 -9.86
C ARG A 89 -3.54 -14.21 -11.35
N ILE A 90 -3.62 -12.94 -11.71
CA ILE A 90 -3.47 -12.50 -13.11
C ILE A 90 -2.08 -12.85 -13.63
N ALA A 91 -1.02 -12.52 -12.89
CA ALA A 91 0.35 -12.84 -13.28
C ALA A 91 0.56 -14.36 -13.50
N GLY A 92 0.03 -15.16 -12.56
CA GLY A 92 0.10 -16.62 -12.68
C GLY A 92 -0.64 -17.15 -13.90
N GLN A 93 -1.84 -16.63 -14.21
CA GLN A 93 -2.60 -17.02 -15.40
C GLN A 93 -1.92 -16.57 -16.69
N SER A 94 -1.41 -15.34 -16.74
CA SER A 94 -0.68 -14.82 -17.90
C SER A 94 0.59 -15.62 -18.16
N ALA A 95 1.37 -15.88 -17.12
CA ALA A 95 2.59 -16.68 -17.25
C ALA A 95 2.32 -18.12 -17.70
N ALA A 96 1.25 -18.74 -17.21
CA ALA A 96 0.87 -20.11 -17.59
C ALA A 96 0.32 -20.19 -19.02
N SER A 97 -0.16 -19.09 -19.58
CA SER A 97 -0.72 -19.01 -20.94
C SER A 97 0.29 -18.49 -21.95
N ALA A 98 1.47 -18.07 -21.53
CA ALA A 98 2.54 -17.64 -22.40
C ALA A 98 3.20 -18.88 -23.03
N GLU A 99 3.09 -19.02 -24.35
CA GLU A 99 3.80 -20.02 -25.15
C GLU A 99 5.10 -19.45 -25.72
#